data_48ff44f3d05e4f80d8a15c6af1af2063
#
_entry.id   48ff44f3d05e4f80d8a15c6af1af2063
#
_cell.length_a   1.000
_cell.length_b   1.000
_cell.length_c   1.000
_cell.angle_alpha   90.00
_cell.angle_beta   90.00
_cell.angle_gamma   90.00
#
_symmetry.space_group_name_H-M   'P 1'
#
loop_
_entity.id
_entity.type
_entity.pdbx_description
1 polymer ?
#
loop_
_entity_poly.entity_id
_entity_poly.type
_entity_poly.pdbx_seq_one_letter_code
_entity_poly.pdbx_strand_id
1 'polypeptide(L)'
;MKKALAIAAAVVAVAIAFGVHFYMTARRARLAEEARQAERAERLDRLGLSTDNKDGFFALPPTVPTDHSAAALGSMLYRDKRLTVPKGRSCHSCHPLNMGGADGKMHGDVFTRPVVNAGFADVFLSDGSVTGLTALVERMITGPNFGGGTNLALSTAVIGSDIKFSYRFKKRYPDGVTVSNVLDAITAYVNTCVTYNGVFDQFCAGNKEALKQEERQGFEIFRNRRCTDCHDGPVLGAWKVVDGKKIPALRGLSRRKAYSAGGLRNDLGAVLSFMPGGDIESAAERIALVSFLKIL
;
A
#
# COMPACT_ATOMS: atom_id res chain seq x y z
N MET A 1 56.91 8.21 37.92
CA MET A 1 55.61 7.81 38.51
C MET A 1 54.43 8.73 38.15
N LYS A 2 54.46 10.06 38.37
CA LYS A 2 53.31 10.93 38.10
C LYS A 2 52.83 10.91 36.61
N LYS A 3 53.73 10.85 35.62
CA LYS A 3 53.35 10.80 34.18
C LYS A 3 52.66 9.49 33.78
N ALA A 4 53.11 8.37 34.35
CA ALA A 4 52.51 7.04 34.07
C ALA A 4 51.07 6.95 34.66
N LEU A 5 50.86 7.52 35.81
CA LEU A 5 49.54 7.57 36.46
C LEU A 5 48.53 8.43 35.65
N ALA A 6 49.01 9.57 35.12
CA ALA A 6 48.18 10.43 34.28
C ALA A 6 47.78 9.76 32.95
N ILE A 7 48.68 9.03 32.31
CA ILE A 7 48.38 8.26 31.10
C ILE A 7 47.36 7.15 31.38
N ALA A 8 47.52 6.41 32.47
CA ALA A 8 46.59 5.38 32.87
C ALA A 8 45.17 5.93 33.14
N ALA A 9 45.07 7.06 33.82
CA ALA A 9 43.81 7.75 34.09
C ALA A 9 43.13 8.23 32.77
N ALA A 10 43.90 8.76 31.82
CA ALA A 10 43.40 9.18 30.52
C ALA A 10 42.86 7.99 29.69
N VAL A 11 43.56 6.87 29.69
CA VAL A 11 43.12 5.63 29.00
C VAL A 11 41.82 5.11 29.60
N VAL A 12 41.69 5.10 30.93
CA VAL A 12 40.47 4.69 31.62
C VAL A 12 39.30 5.63 31.30
N ALA A 13 39.53 6.93 31.29
CA ALA A 13 38.51 7.93 30.96
C ALA A 13 38.02 7.77 29.51
N VAL A 14 38.91 7.53 28.57
CA VAL A 14 38.57 7.25 27.18
C VAL A 14 37.76 5.94 27.05
N ALA A 15 38.17 4.87 27.74
CA ALA A 15 37.42 3.60 27.72
C ALA A 15 35.99 3.76 28.30
N ILE A 16 35.86 4.51 29.40
CA ILE A 16 34.54 4.81 29.97
C ILE A 16 33.69 5.63 28.98
N ALA A 17 34.27 6.68 28.36
CA ALA A 17 33.55 7.50 27.39
C ALA A 17 33.08 6.68 26.17
N PHE A 18 33.91 5.77 25.67
CA PHE A 18 33.53 4.81 24.59
C PHE A 18 32.42 3.86 25.06
N GLY A 19 32.52 3.30 26.26
CA GLY A 19 31.49 2.44 26.84
C GLY A 19 30.15 3.16 27.00
N VAL A 20 30.15 4.38 27.53
CA VAL A 20 28.95 5.22 27.64
C VAL A 20 28.38 5.57 26.27
N HIS A 21 29.23 5.96 25.32
CA HIS A 21 28.77 6.26 23.95
C HIS A 21 28.11 5.06 23.30
N PHE A 22 28.76 3.90 23.36
CA PHE A 22 28.22 2.64 22.82
C PHE A 22 26.87 2.26 23.49
N TYR A 23 26.81 2.34 24.83
CA TYR A 23 25.57 2.08 25.56
C TYR A 23 24.44 3.03 25.14
N MET A 24 24.73 4.33 25.06
CA MET A 24 23.71 5.32 24.66
C MET A 24 23.26 5.13 23.22
N THR A 25 24.16 4.75 22.32
CA THR A 25 23.82 4.45 20.93
C THR A 25 22.94 3.22 20.81
N ALA A 26 23.31 2.13 21.50
CA ALA A 26 22.51 0.92 21.55
C ALA A 26 21.13 1.15 22.17
N ARG A 27 21.05 1.94 23.28
CA ARG A 27 19.80 2.33 23.91
C ARG A 27 18.90 3.13 22.97
N ARG A 28 19.47 4.13 22.25
CA ARG A 28 18.72 4.93 21.26
C ARG A 28 18.19 4.04 20.12
N ALA A 29 19.00 3.11 19.63
CA ALA A 29 18.59 2.18 18.60
C ALA A 29 17.43 1.28 19.06
N ARG A 30 17.51 0.78 20.31
CA ARG A 30 16.44 -0.02 20.91
C ARG A 30 15.14 0.78 21.07
N LEU A 31 15.19 1.98 21.62
CA LEU A 31 14.02 2.85 21.79
C LEU A 31 13.39 3.20 20.45
N ALA A 32 14.21 3.46 19.41
CA ALA A 32 13.72 3.71 18.07
C ALA A 32 13.03 2.48 17.45
N GLU A 33 13.53 1.28 17.75
CA GLU A 33 12.89 0.04 17.31
C GLU A 33 11.57 -0.23 18.01
N GLU A 34 11.53 -0.04 19.33
CA GLU A 34 10.30 -0.15 20.13
C GLU A 34 9.23 0.84 19.63
N ALA A 35 9.62 2.08 19.33
CA ALA A 35 8.72 3.09 18.77
C ALA A 35 8.18 2.67 17.39
N ARG A 36 9.04 2.16 16.50
CA ARG A 36 8.61 1.65 15.18
C ARG A 36 7.63 0.47 15.29
N GLN A 37 7.89 -0.43 16.24
CA GLN A 37 6.99 -1.57 16.49
C GLN A 37 5.64 -1.13 17.04
N ALA A 38 5.62 -0.16 17.95
CA ALA A 38 4.40 0.42 18.48
C ALA A 38 3.58 1.13 17.39
N GLU A 39 4.21 1.95 16.56
CA GLU A 39 3.58 2.61 15.41
C GLU A 39 3.01 1.59 14.41
N ARG A 40 3.78 0.52 14.12
CA ARG A 40 3.32 -0.56 13.25
C ARG A 40 2.10 -1.28 13.85
N ALA A 41 2.11 -1.56 15.16
CA ALA A 41 1.01 -2.23 15.84
C ALA A 41 -0.27 -1.38 15.81
N GLU A 42 -0.17 -0.09 16.18
CA GLU A 42 -1.29 0.86 16.11
C GLU A 42 -1.87 0.95 14.69
N ARG A 43 -1.01 0.92 13.69
CA ARG A 43 -1.43 0.97 12.31
C ARG A 43 -2.15 -0.30 11.88
N LEU A 44 -1.67 -1.50 12.25
CA LEU A 44 -2.34 -2.76 11.97
C LEU A 44 -3.72 -2.79 12.63
N ASP A 45 -3.83 -2.32 13.87
CA ASP A 45 -5.10 -2.21 14.58
C ASP A 45 -6.11 -1.31 13.85
N ARG A 46 -5.67 -0.12 13.40
CA ARG A 46 -6.52 0.77 12.57
C ARG A 46 -6.99 0.12 11.27
N LEU A 47 -6.23 -0.82 10.73
CA LEU A 47 -6.59 -1.58 9.53
C LEU A 47 -7.48 -2.80 9.84
N GLY A 48 -7.80 -3.06 11.09
CA GLY A 48 -8.56 -4.23 11.53
C GLY A 48 -7.76 -5.54 11.40
N LEU A 49 -6.44 -5.47 11.54
CA LEU A 49 -5.53 -6.61 11.40
C LEU A 49 -4.93 -6.97 12.75
N SER A 50 -4.77 -8.28 13.01
CA SER A 50 -4.15 -8.75 14.25
C SER A 50 -2.70 -8.31 14.36
N THR A 51 -2.32 -7.79 15.53
CA THR A 51 -0.95 -7.40 15.87
C THR A 51 -0.08 -8.60 16.27
N ASP A 52 -0.69 -9.74 16.59
CA ASP A 52 -0.01 -10.95 17.09
C ASP A 52 0.64 -11.78 15.98
N ASN A 53 0.47 -11.39 14.72
CA ASN A 53 1.02 -12.11 13.58
C ASN A 53 2.53 -11.86 13.45
N LYS A 54 3.33 -12.78 13.99
CA LYS A 54 4.78 -12.72 13.97
C LYS A 54 5.39 -12.97 12.60
N ASP A 55 4.67 -13.67 11.71
CA ASP A 55 5.15 -14.02 10.37
C ASP A 55 4.99 -12.89 9.36
N GLY A 56 4.24 -11.84 9.71
CA GLY A 56 4.04 -10.66 8.86
C GLY A 56 3.13 -10.88 7.65
N PHE A 57 2.45 -12.03 7.56
CA PHE A 57 1.49 -12.34 6.49
C PHE A 57 0.07 -12.31 7.05
N PHE A 58 -0.83 -11.60 6.38
CA PHE A 58 -2.17 -11.29 6.90
C PHE A 58 -3.26 -11.83 5.98
N ALA A 59 -4.30 -12.42 6.57
CA ALA A 59 -5.59 -12.54 5.92
C ALA A 59 -6.24 -11.16 5.86
N LEU A 60 -6.61 -10.70 4.68
CA LEU A 60 -7.24 -9.40 4.54
C LEU A 60 -8.71 -9.46 4.97
N PRO A 61 -9.21 -8.48 5.74
CA PRO A 61 -10.62 -8.36 6.06
C PRO A 61 -11.42 -7.96 4.81
N PRO A 62 -12.76 -8.11 4.82
CA PRO A 62 -13.62 -7.73 3.68
C PRO A 62 -13.51 -6.25 3.30
N THR A 63 -13.21 -5.40 4.26
CA THR A 63 -12.99 -3.95 4.09
C THR A 63 -11.92 -3.47 5.05
N VAL A 64 -11.21 -2.40 4.70
CA VAL A 64 -10.56 -1.57 5.72
C VAL A 64 -11.67 -0.92 6.55
N PRO A 65 -11.53 -0.78 7.88
CA PRO A 65 -12.53 -0.11 8.72
C PRO A 65 -12.96 1.23 8.13
N THR A 66 -14.25 1.37 7.85
CA THR A 66 -14.78 2.55 7.17
C THR A 66 -16.28 2.70 7.43
N ASP A 67 -16.80 3.91 7.18
CA ASP A 67 -18.23 4.19 7.22
C ASP A 67 -18.91 3.72 5.93
N HIS A 68 -19.77 2.72 6.04
CA HIS A 68 -20.47 2.15 4.89
C HIS A 68 -21.48 3.11 4.24
N SER A 69 -22.04 4.07 4.98
CA SER A 69 -22.94 5.08 4.42
C SER A 69 -22.16 6.11 3.59
N ALA A 70 -20.98 6.51 4.04
CA ALA A 70 -20.03 7.31 3.26
C ALA A 70 -19.56 6.53 2.02
N ALA A 71 -19.20 5.25 2.18
CA ALA A 71 -18.76 4.40 1.06
C ALA A 71 -19.86 4.25 -0.02
N ALA A 72 -21.13 4.18 0.35
CA ALA A 72 -22.23 4.15 -0.61
C ALA A 72 -22.30 5.43 -1.46
N LEU A 73 -22.08 6.60 -0.87
CA LEU A 73 -21.94 7.87 -1.59
C LEU A 73 -20.70 7.87 -2.48
N GLY A 74 -19.58 7.41 -1.94
CA GLY A 74 -18.31 7.30 -2.66
C GLY A 74 -18.40 6.41 -3.90
N SER A 75 -19.19 5.32 -3.83
CA SER A 75 -19.40 4.44 -4.99
C SER A 75 -20.10 5.12 -6.16
N MET A 76 -21.00 6.08 -5.86
CA MET A 76 -21.64 6.90 -6.87
C MET A 76 -20.66 7.91 -7.46
N LEU A 77 -19.91 8.61 -6.59
CA LEU A 77 -18.88 9.57 -7.01
C LEU A 77 -17.77 8.93 -7.85
N TYR A 78 -17.35 7.72 -7.50
CA TYR A 78 -16.32 6.97 -8.21
C TYR A 78 -16.62 6.74 -9.70
N ARG A 79 -17.91 6.74 -10.06
CA ARG A 79 -18.40 6.61 -11.45
C ARG A 79 -18.85 7.92 -12.05
N ASP A 80 -18.90 8.99 -11.28
CA ASP A 80 -19.42 10.27 -11.73
C ASP A 80 -18.35 11.07 -12.50
N LYS A 81 -18.62 11.36 -13.76
CA LYS A 81 -17.70 12.09 -14.62
C LYS A 81 -17.60 13.57 -14.27
N ARG A 82 -18.56 14.11 -13.52
CA ARG A 82 -18.57 15.53 -13.07
C ARG A 82 -17.47 15.79 -12.04
N LEU A 83 -16.92 14.72 -11.44
CA LEU A 83 -15.83 14.84 -10.47
C LEU A 83 -14.56 15.45 -11.06
N THR A 84 -14.35 15.34 -12.38
CA THR A 84 -13.18 15.87 -13.09
C THR A 84 -13.58 16.83 -14.22
N VAL A 85 -14.37 17.87 -13.92
CA VAL A 85 -14.72 18.92 -14.88
C VAL A 85 -13.47 19.79 -15.16
N PRO A 86 -13.16 20.14 -16.41
CA PRO A 86 -13.93 19.90 -17.66
C PRO A 86 -13.65 18.57 -18.36
N LYS A 87 -12.70 17.74 -17.90
CA LYS A 87 -12.26 16.54 -18.65
C LYS A 87 -13.29 15.41 -18.71
N GLY A 88 -14.30 15.41 -17.84
CA GLY A 88 -15.39 14.45 -17.88
C GLY A 88 -14.95 12.99 -17.73
N ARG A 89 -13.95 12.72 -16.88
CA ARG A 89 -13.49 11.39 -16.53
C ARG A 89 -13.97 11.01 -15.12
N SER A 90 -14.17 9.75 -14.86
CA SER A 90 -14.44 9.22 -13.52
C SER A 90 -13.27 8.36 -13.07
N CYS A 91 -13.17 8.07 -11.78
CA CYS A 91 -12.18 7.13 -11.26
C CYS A 91 -12.30 5.77 -11.97
N HIS A 92 -13.55 5.32 -12.16
CA HIS A 92 -13.86 4.07 -12.88
C HIS A 92 -13.31 4.03 -14.32
N SER A 93 -13.13 5.17 -14.98
CA SER A 93 -12.62 5.24 -16.36
C SER A 93 -11.22 4.63 -16.50
N CYS A 94 -10.36 4.79 -15.49
CA CYS A 94 -9.00 4.25 -15.45
C CYS A 94 -8.86 3.09 -14.42
N HIS A 95 -9.75 3.04 -13.44
CA HIS A 95 -9.70 2.06 -12.35
C HIS A 95 -10.95 1.14 -12.33
N PRO A 96 -11.24 0.36 -13.38
CA PRO A 96 -12.38 -0.56 -13.41
C PRO A 96 -12.14 -1.74 -12.45
N LEU A 97 -13.06 -1.94 -11.49
CA LEU A 97 -12.88 -2.95 -10.44
C LEU A 97 -12.91 -4.39 -10.97
N ASN A 98 -13.63 -4.64 -12.05
CA ASN A 98 -13.64 -5.95 -12.73
C ASN A 98 -12.31 -6.28 -13.43
N MET A 99 -11.37 -5.33 -13.46
CA MET A 99 -10.01 -5.51 -13.99
C MET A 99 -8.93 -5.34 -12.89
N GLY A 100 -9.27 -5.66 -11.64
CA GLY A 100 -8.36 -5.50 -10.52
C GLY A 100 -8.14 -4.05 -10.10
N GLY A 101 -9.01 -3.13 -10.51
CA GLY A 101 -8.92 -1.71 -10.16
C GLY A 101 -7.89 -0.92 -10.97
N ALA A 102 -7.48 -1.44 -12.13
CA ALA A 102 -6.63 -0.75 -13.10
C ALA A 102 -6.89 -1.25 -14.51
N ASP A 103 -6.90 -0.36 -15.49
CA ASP A 103 -7.11 -0.70 -16.91
C ASP A 103 -5.88 -1.32 -17.58
N GLY A 104 -4.74 -1.32 -16.88
CA GLY A 104 -3.47 -1.86 -17.38
C GLY A 104 -2.80 -1.01 -18.45
N LYS A 105 -3.16 0.27 -18.59
CA LYS A 105 -2.70 1.16 -19.63
C LYS A 105 -1.79 2.26 -19.10
N MET A 106 -1.04 2.83 -20.02
CA MET A 106 -0.37 4.12 -19.84
C MET A 106 -1.32 5.25 -20.19
N HIS A 107 -1.34 6.29 -19.37
CA HIS A 107 -2.03 7.56 -19.63
C HIS A 107 -0.98 8.67 -19.63
N GLY A 108 -0.47 9.02 -20.82
CA GLY A 108 0.78 9.75 -20.97
C GLY A 108 1.93 8.89 -20.41
N ASP A 109 2.73 9.47 -19.53
CA ASP A 109 3.86 8.79 -18.88
C ASP A 109 3.48 8.04 -17.59
N VAL A 110 2.18 8.01 -17.25
CA VAL A 110 1.70 7.42 -16.00
C VAL A 110 1.01 6.08 -16.26
N PHE A 111 1.53 5.02 -15.63
CA PHE A 111 0.88 3.73 -15.59
C PHE A 111 -0.23 3.71 -14.55
N THR A 112 -1.44 3.26 -14.94
CA THR A 112 -2.56 3.11 -13.99
C THR A 112 -2.27 2.02 -12.96
N ARG A 113 -2.10 2.43 -11.71
CA ARG A 113 -1.90 1.50 -10.60
C ARG A 113 -3.24 1.05 -10.01
N PRO A 114 -3.35 -0.19 -9.51
CA PRO A 114 -4.58 -0.70 -8.92
C PRO A 114 -5.06 0.12 -7.72
N VAL A 115 -6.37 0.40 -7.65
CA VAL A 115 -7.02 0.94 -6.44
C VAL A 115 -7.43 -0.15 -5.47
N VAL A 116 -7.55 -1.40 -5.93
CA VAL A 116 -7.88 -2.54 -5.06
C VAL A 116 -6.77 -2.71 -4.04
N ASN A 117 -7.16 -2.90 -2.78
CA ASN A 117 -6.29 -2.94 -1.61
C ASN A 117 -5.55 -1.62 -1.28
N ALA A 118 -5.89 -0.50 -1.93
CA ALA A 118 -5.22 0.78 -1.66
C ALA A 118 -5.41 1.27 -0.22
N GLY A 119 -6.51 0.93 0.44
CA GLY A 119 -6.75 1.28 1.85
C GLY A 119 -5.72 0.70 2.83
N PHE A 120 -5.02 -0.36 2.46
CA PHE A 120 -3.93 -0.93 3.26
C PHE A 120 -2.56 -0.30 2.98
N ALA A 121 -2.45 0.57 1.98
CA ALA A 121 -1.20 1.22 1.62
C ALA A 121 -0.94 2.45 2.48
N ASP A 122 0.34 2.81 2.64
CA ASP A 122 0.81 3.98 3.39
C ASP A 122 1.33 5.06 2.48
N VAL A 123 2.12 4.62 1.51
CA VAL A 123 2.78 5.51 0.57
C VAL A 123 2.24 5.28 -0.84
N PHE A 124 2.08 6.36 -1.56
CA PHE A 124 1.48 6.37 -2.88
C PHE A 124 2.39 7.08 -3.88
N LEU A 125 2.02 7.01 -5.17
CA LEU A 125 2.81 7.38 -6.33
C LEU A 125 4.08 6.52 -6.46
N SER A 126 4.84 6.68 -7.54
CA SER A 126 6.01 5.85 -7.81
C SER A 126 7.20 6.14 -6.90
N ASP A 127 7.27 7.35 -6.39
CA ASP A 127 8.31 7.88 -5.51
C ASP A 127 7.92 7.88 -4.02
N GLY A 128 6.67 7.50 -3.68
CA GLY A 128 6.16 7.55 -2.32
C GLY A 128 5.87 8.95 -1.81
N SER A 129 5.78 9.95 -2.69
CA SER A 129 5.65 11.37 -2.31
C SER A 129 4.29 11.74 -1.69
N VAL A 130 3.31 10.83 -1.73
CA VAL A 130 2.01 11.04 -1.10
C VAL A 130 1.79 10.01 -0.02
N THR A 131 1.38 10.46 1.17
CA THR A 131 0.99 9.63 2.31
C THR A 131 -0.48 9.82 2.62
N GLY A 132 -1.18 8.71 2.93
CA GLY A 132 -2.61 8.73 3.21
C GLY A 132 -3.50 8.69 1.97
N LEU A 133 -4.54 7.85 2.04
CA LEU A 133 -5.41 7.58 0.89
C LEU A 133 -6.23 8.81 0.48
N THR A 134 -6.71 9.60 1.43
CA THR A 134 -7.49 10.83 1.14
C THR A 134 -6.65 11.85 0.37
N ALA A 135 -5.40 12.06 0.76
CA ALA A 135 -4.48 12.93 0.04
C ALA A 135 -4.18 12.42 -1.37
N LEU A 136 -4.08 11.10 -1.54
CA LEU A 136 -3.99 10.51 -2.88
C LEU A 136 -5.24 10.80 -3.71
N VAL A 137 -6.44 10.61 -3.16
CA VAL A 137 -7.70 10.86 -3.87
C VAL A 137 -7.76 12.31 -4.35
N GLU A 138 -7.45 13.26 -3.47
CA GLU A 138 -7.37 14.67 -3.83
C GLU A 138 -6.34 14.92 -4.96
N ARG A 139 -5.14 14.36 -4.82
CA ARG A 139 -4.08 14.46 -5.82
C ARG A 139 -4.47 13.87 -7.18
N MET A 140 -5.25 12.79 -7.19
CA MET A 140 -5.76 12.18 -8.43
C MET A 140 -6.79 13.08 -9.12
N ILE A 141 -7.64 13.79 -8.38
CA ILE A 141 -8.67 14.67 -8.95
C ILE A 141 -8.02 15.98 -9.44
N THR A 142 -7.15 16.58 -8.65
CA THR A 142 -6.59 17.93 -8.91
C THR A 142 -5.33 17.91 -9.77
N GLY A 143 -4.62 16.78 -9.83
CA GLY A 143 -3.34 16.68 -10.54
C GLY A 143 -3.49 16.81 -12.06
N PRO A 144 -2.53 17.48 -12.73
CA PRO A 144 -2.60 17.74 -14.17
C PRO A 144 -2.60 16.46 -15.03
N ASN A 145 -1.90 15.44 -14.56
CA ASN A 145 -1.76 14.17 -15.28
C ASN A 145 -2.96 13.23 -15.10
N PHE A 146 -3.77 13.45 -14.07
CA PHE A 146 -4.88 12.56 -13.70
C PHE A 146 -6.24 13.23 -13.92
N GLY A 147 -6.66 14.11 -13.03
CA GLY A 147 -7.91 14.87 -13.13
C GLY A 147 -7.83 16.06 -14.10
N GLY A 148 -6.61 16.36 -14.59
CA GLY A 148 -6.39 17.43 -15.55
C GLY A 148 -6.38 18.82 -14.96
N GLY A 149 -5.96 18.97 -13.72
CA GLY A 149 -5.95 20.24 -13.02
C GLY A 149 -7.36 20.68 -12.62
N THR A 150 -8.23 19.72 -12.31
CA THR A 150 -9.61 20.02 -11.92
C THR A 150 -9.67 20.90 -10.68
N ASN A 151 -10.49 21.93 -10.74
CA ASN A 151 -10.87 22.70 -9.55
C ASN A 151 -11.89 21.88 -8.77
N LEU A 152 -11.45 21.28 -7.66
CA LEU A 152 -12.29 20.40 -6.84
C LEU A 152 -13.50 21.13 -6.23
N ALA A 153 -13.35 22.42 -5.89
CA ALA A 153 -14.46 23.22 -5.39
C ALA A 153 -15.57 23.38 -6.46
N LEU A 154 -15.17 23.62 -7.73
CA LEU A 154 -16.11 23.69 -8.84
C LEU A 154 -16.80 22.34 -9.07
N SER A 155 -16.06 21.23 -9.11
CA SER A 155 -16.63 19.90 -9.26
C SER A 155 -17.61 19.57 -8.13
N THR A 156 -17.26 19.93 -6.89
CA THR A 156 -18.12 19.76 -5.72
C THR A 156 -19.41 20.58 -5.83
N ALA A 157 -19.33 21.81 -6.29
CA ALA A 157 -20.50 22.66 -6.52
C ALA A 157 -21.42 22.08 -7.61
N VAL A 158 -20.85 21.59 -8.72
CA VAL A 158 -21.60 20.91 -9.79
C VAL A 158 -22.29 19.64 -9.28
N ILE A 159 -21.63 18.84 -8.48
CA ILE A 159 -22.23 17.64 -7.85
C ILE A 159 -23.34 18.07 -6.86
N GLY A 160 -23.08 19.11 -6.06
CA GLY A 160 -24.02 19.62 -5.06
C GLY A 160 -25.29 20.25 -5.64
N SER A 161 -25.25 20.71 -6.89
CA SER A 161 -26.45 21.21 -7.61
C SER A 161 -27.43 20.08 -8.01
N ASP A 162 -26.97 18.83 -7.99
CA ASP A 162 -27.84 17.66 -8.22
C ASP A 162 -28.63 17.36 -6.94
N ILE A 163 -29.95 17.47 -7.03
CA ILE A 163 -30.86 17.31 -5.87
C ILE A 163 -30.72 15.92 -5.22
N LYS A 164 -30.44 14.87 -6.01
CA LYS A 164 -30.29 13.51 -5.49
C LYS A 164 -29.00 13.38 -4.68
N PHE A 165 -27.89 13.95 -5.16
CA PHE A 165 -26.63 13.97 -4.41
C PHE A 165 -26.77 14.85 -3.15
N SER A 166 -27.29 16.07 -3.29
CA SER A 166 -27.47 16.98 -2.17
C SER A 166 -28.33 16.34 -1.04
N TYR A 167 -29.43 15.70 -1.39
CA TYR A 167 -30.29 15.01 -0.43
C TYR A 167 -29.57 13.85 0.27
N ARG A 168 -28.87 13.00 -0.50
CA ARG A 168 -28.12 11.84 0.04
C ARG A 168 -26.95 12.27 0.91
N PHE A 169 -26.22 13.30 0.51
CA PHE A 169 -25.12 13.85 1.30
C PHE A 169 -25.60 14.40 2.63
N LYS A 170 -26.70 15.19 2.65
CA LYS A 170 -27.27 15.74 3.89
C LYS A 170 -27.71 14.67 4.88
N LYS A 171 -28.09 13.49 4.42
CA LYS A 171 -28.38 12.36 5.33
C LYS A 171 -27.17 11.85 6.08
N ARG A 172 -25.98 11.93 5.50
CA ARG A 172 -24.74 11.43 6.10
C ARG A 172 -23.88 12.57 6.69
N TYR A 173 -23.86 13.72 6.03
CA TYR A 173 -23.08 14.89 6.38
C TYR A 173 -24.01 16.08 6.60
N PRO A 174 -24.12 16.63 7.83
CA PRO A 174 -25.02 17.75 8.11
C PRO A 174 -24.74 19.00 7.27
N ASP A 175 -23.47 19.25 6.92
CA ASP A 175 -23.00 20.34 6.05
C ASP A 175 -23.14 20.04 4.54
N GLY A 176 -23.60 18.84 4.17
CA GLY A 176 -23.94 18.47 2.80
C GLY A 176 -22.75 18.18 1.91
N VAL A 177 -22.79 18.63 0.65
CA VAL A 177 -21.76 18.37 -0.36
C VAL A 177 -20.64 19.41 -0.22
N THR A 178 -19.61 19.06 0.52
CA THR A 178 -18.37 19.85 0.65
C THR A 178 -17.18 19.10 0.04
N VAL A 179 -16.09 19.79 -0.22
CA VAL A 179 -14.85 19.14 -0.70
C VAL A 179 -14.41 18.03 0.24
N SER A 180 -14.40 18.29 1.55
CA SER A 180 -14.01 17.32 2.56
C SER A 180 -14.89 16.07 2.52
N ASN A 181 -16.21 16.25 2.46
CA ASN A 181 -17.17 15.15 2.44
C ASN A 181 -17.12 14.33 1.14
N VAL A 182 -16.81 14.97 0.01
CA VAL A 182 -16.58 14.30 -1.27
C VAL A 182 -15.33 13.42 -1.19
N LEU A 183 -14.23 13.94 -0.64
CA LEU A 183 -13.00 13.20 -0.46
C LEU A 183 -13.17 12.05 0.55
N ASP A 184 -13.84 12.30 1.68
CA ASP A 184 -14.14 11.28 2.68
C ASP A 184 -14.97 10.14 2.08
N ALA A 185 -16.05 10.47 1.36
CA ALA A 185 -16.91 9.47 0.74
C ALA A 185 -16.15 8.60 -0.29
N ILE A 186 -15.32 9.20 -1.14
CA ILE A 186 -14.52 8.44 -2.12
C ILE A 186 -13.49 7.56 -1.40
N THR A 187 -12.81 8.08 -0.38
CA THR A 187 -11.85 7.34 0.43
C THR A 187 -12.53 6.15 1.11
N ALA A 188 -13.71 6.38 1.72
CA ALA A 188 -14.51 5.32 2.33
C ALA A 188 -14.86 4.21 1.32
N TYR A 189 -15.23 4.57 0.10
CA TYR A 189 -15.50 3.58 -0.94
C TYR A 189 -14.25 2.80 -1.36
N VAL A 190 -13.11 3.45 -1.54
CA VAL A 190 -11.87 2.76 -1.89
C VAL A 190 -11.45 1.79 -0.78
N ASN A 191 -11.71 2.10 0.48
CA ASN A 191 -11.50 1.19 1.60
C ASN A 191 -12.35 -0.09 1.53
N THR A 192 -13.46 -0.09 0.79
CA THR A 192 -14.24 -1.31 0.51
C THR A 192 -13.72 -2.12 -0.67
N CYS A 193 -12.78 -1.59 -1.45
CA CYS A 193 -12.22 -2.26 -2.61
C CYS A 193 -11.09 -3.22 -2.21
N VAL A 194 -11.41 -4.34 -1.61
CA VAL A 194 -10.46 -5.31 -1.06
C VAL A 194 -10.56 -6.67 -1.77
N THR A 195 -9.41 -7.32 -1.99
CA THR A 195 -9.35 -8.74 -2.36
C THR A 195 -9.28 -9.56 -1.07
N TYR A 196 -10.40 -10.03 -0.58
CA TYR A 196 -10.45 -10.84 0.64
C TYR A 196 -10.86 -12.28 0.33
N ASN A 197 -10.60 -13.18 1.28
CA ASN A 197 -10.94 -14.60 1.21
C ASN A 197 -10.35 -15.33 0.00
N GLY A 198 -9.26 -14.84 -0.56
CA GLY A 198 -8.48 -15.53 -1.56
C GLY A 198 -7.73 -16.73 -0.95
N VAL A 199 -7.15 -17.55 -1.82
CA VAL A 199 -6.38 -18.75 -1.41
C VAL A 199 -5.30 -18.38 -0.38
N PHE A 200 -4.58 -17.31 -0.60
CA PHE A 200 -3.55 -16.86 0.33
C PHE A 200 -4.12 -16.30 1.65
N ASP A 201 -5.31 -15.67 1.63
CA ASP A 201 -5.97 -15.25 2.87
C ASP A 201 -6.36 -16.45 3.73
N GLN A 202 -6.91 -17.51 3.11
CA GLN A 202 -7.26 -18.75 3.80
C GLN A 202 -6.02 -19.41 4.43
N PHE A 203 -4.90 -19.41 3.71
CA PHE A 203 -3.63 -19.89 4.25
C PHE A 203 -3.17 -19.07 5.45
N CYS A 204 -3.20 -17.75 5.35
CA CYS A 204 -2.85 -16.85 6.45
C CYS A 204 -3.80 -16.98 7.66
N ALA A 205 -5.06 -17.34 7.43
CA ALA A 205 -6.05 -17.64 8.46
C ALA A 205 -5.88 -19.02 9.11
N GLY A 206 -4.85 -19.80 8.72
CA GLY A 206 -4.50 -21.09 9.32
C GLY A 206 -4.91 -22.33 8.51
N ASN A 207 -5.58 -22.18 7.38
CA ASN A 207 -5.88 -23.32 6.48
C ASN A 207 -4.62 -23.67 5.68
N LYS A 208 -3.79 -24.53 6.22
CA LYS A 208 -2.52 -24.95 5.60
C LYS A 208 -2.70 -25.68 4.26
N GLU A 209 -3.87 -26.24 4.01
CA GLU A 209 -4.20 -26.97 2.77
C GLU A 209 -4.74 -26.06 1.65
N ALA A 210 -4.91 -24.75 1.93
CA ALA A 210 -5.36 -23.79 0.93
C ALA A 210 -4.37 -23.65 -0.23
N LEU A 211 -3.07 -23.75 0.04
CA LEU A 211 -2.02 -23.70 -0.98
C LEU A 211 -1.76 -25.08 -1.57
N LYS A 212 -1.74 -25.19 -2.90
CA LYS A 212 -1.20 -26.34 -3.59
C LYS A 212 0.29 -26.54 -3.30
N GLN A 213 0.83 -27.72 -3.55
CA GLN A 213 2.22 -28.03 -3.28
C GLN A 213 3.19 -27.04 -3.98
N GLU A 214 2.96 -26.75 -5.25
CA GLU A 214 3.80 -25.80 -6.03
C GLU A 214 3.71 -24.37 -5.50
N GLU A 215 2.49 -23.90 -5.11
CA GLU A 215 2.26 -22.59 -4.52
C GLU A 215 2.95 -22.45 -3.16
N ARG A 216 2.95 -23.53 -2.36
CA ARG A 216 3.66 -23.61 -1.08
C ARG A 216 5.16 -23.55 -1.26
N GLN A 217 5.71 -24.29 -2.23
CA GLN A 217 7.11 -24.20 -2.60
C GLN A 217 7.48 -22.79 -3.03
N GLY A 218 6.66 -22.14 -3.85
CA GLY A 218 6.83 -20.75 -4.25
C GLY A 218 6.82 -19.77 -3.09
N PHE A 219 5.94 -19.99 -2.09
CA PHE A 219 5.92 -19.19 -0.85
C PHE A 219 7.22 -19.33 -0.05
N GLU A 220 7.74 -20.55 0.10
CA GLU A 220 9.02 -20.77 0.79
C GLU A 220 10.18 -20.13 0.02
N ILE A 221 10.20 -20.19 -1.31
CA ILE A 221 11.19 -19.49 -2.13
C ILE A 221 11.11 -17.99 -1.90
N PHE A 222 9.88 -17.41 -1.88
CA PHE A 222 9.65 -15.99 -1.60
C PHE A 222 10.24 -15.56 -0.26
N ARG A 223 10.09 -16.37 0.78
CA ARG A 223 10.66 -16.13 2.12
C ARG A 223 12.19 -16.29 2.12
N ASN A 224 12.69 -17.42 1.62
CA ASN A 224 14.10 -17.77 1.69
C ASN A 224 14.99 -16.85 0.85
N ARG A 225 14.46 -16.31 -0.25
CA ARG A 225 15.15 -15.30 -1.08
C ARG A 225 14.96 -13.88 -0.57
N ARG A 226 14.38 -13.73 0.64
CA ARG A 226 14.22 -12.45 1.33
C ARG A 226 13.42 -11.40 0.55
N CYS A 227 12.48 -11.83 -0.30
CA CYS A 227 11.57 -10.92 -1.00
C CYS A 227 10.75 -10.09 0.00
N THR A 228 10.52 -10.64 1.19
CA THR A 228 9.86 -9.99 2.33
C THR A 228 10.60 -8.78 2.89
N ASP A 229 11.89 -8.60 2.62
CA ASP A 229 12.65 -7.42 3.05
C ASP A 229 12.09 -6.13 2.41
N CYS A 230 11.58 -6.26 1.19
CA CYS A 230 10.92 -5.18 0.47
C CYS A 230 9.39 -5.36 0.45
N HIS A 231 8.92 -6.57 0.19
CA HIS A 231 7.49 -6.89 0.06
C HIS A 231 6.90 -7.39 1.38
N ASP A 232 6.75 -6.47 2.34
CA ASP A 232 6.18 -6.70 3.66
C ASP A 232 4.82 -5.99 3.85
N GLY A 233 4.23 -6.15 5.05
CA GLY A 233 2.94 -5.58 5.41
C GLY A 233 1.74 -6.30 4.80
N PRO A 234 0.52 -5.82 5.06
CA PRO A 234 -0.72 -6.53 4.75
C PRO A 234 -0.89 -6.86 3.26
N VAL A 235 -0.42 -5.99 2.40
CA VAL A 235 -0.54 -6.13 0.95
C VAL A 235 0.78 -6.51 0.26
N LEU A 236 1.78 -6.91 1.04
CA LEU A 236 3.12 -7.30 0.57
C LEU A 236 3.74 -6.17 -0.28
N GLY A 237 3.92 -5.02 0.35
CA GLY A 237 4.44 -3.78 -0.25
C GLY A 237 3.54 -2.57 0.05
N ALA A 238 3.83 -1.44 -0.60
CA ALA A 238 3.15 -0.15 -0.45
C ALA A 238 3.25 0.49 0.96
N TRP A 239 4.19 0.04 1.77
CA TRP A 239 4.46 0.54 3.12
C TRP A 239 5.77 1.31 3.23
N LYS A 240 6.64 1.19 2.24
CA LYS A 240 7.94 1.86 2.26
C LYS A 240 8.43 2.27 0.87
N VAL A 241 9.41 3.12 0.90
CA VAL A 241 10.20 3.56 -0.25
C VAL A 241 11.61 2.99 -0.08
N VAL A 242 12.15 2.40 -1.12
CA VAL A 242 13.54 1.93 -1.18
C VAL A 242 14.19 2.56 -2.40
N ASP A 243 15.35 3.17 -2.22
CA ASP A 243 16.09 3.87 -3.28
C ASP A 243 15.22 4.85 -4.09
N GLY A 244 14.39 5.64 -3.38
CA GLY A 244 13.50 6.63 -3.99
C GLY A 244 12.31 6.04 -4.76
N LYS A 245 12.06 4.73 -4.65
CA LYS A 245 10.95 4.05 -5.32
C LYS A 245 10.04 3.37 -4.32
N LYS A 246 8.73 3.62 -4.48
CA LYS A 246 7.74 2.90 -3.70
C LYS A 246 7.75 1.42 -4.06
N ILE A 247 7.82 0.55 -3.06
CA ILE A 247 7.65 -0.89 -3.24
C ILE A 247 6.19 -1.19 -3.63
N PRO A 248 5.92 -1.80 -4.79
CA PRO A 248 4.55 -2.11 -5.20
C PRO A 248 3.92 -3.17 -4.30
N ALA A 249 2.61 -3.04 -4.02
CA ALA A 249 1.84 -4.11 -3.40
C ALA A 249 1.77 -5.33 -4.30
N LEU A 250 1.87 -6.54 -3.74
CA LEU A 250 1.72 -7.79 -4.48
C LEU A 250 0.31 -8.39 -4.37
N ARG A 251 -0.45 -8.08 -3.30
CA ARG A 251 -1.83 -8.57 -3.20
C ARG A 251 -2.69 -8.02 -4.33
N GLY A 252 -3.47 -8.89 -4.96
CA GLY A 252 -4.27 -8.58 -6.15
C GLY A 252 -3.52 -8.74 -7.48
N LEU A 253 -2.32 -9.35 -7.50
CA LEU A 253 -1.59 -9.64 -8.75
C LEU A 253 -2.39 -10.50 -9.72
N SER A 254 -3.13 -11.49 -9.22
CA SER A 254 -3.97 -12.40 -10.01
C SER A 254 -5.01 -11.69 -10.90
N ARG A 255 -5.39 -10.47 -10.54
CA ARG A 255 -6.40 -9.68 -11.26
C ARG A 255 -5.80 -8.67 -12.23
N ARG A 256 -4.48 -8.52 -12.28
CA ARG A 256 -3.80 -7.50 -13.10
C ARG A 256 -3.51 -8.03 -14.49
N LYS A 257 -3.70 -7.16 -15.49
CA LYS A 257 -3.36 -7.46 -16.88
C LYS A 257 -1.93 -7.08 -17.24
N ALA A 258 -1.31 -6.21 -16.46
CA ALA A 258 0.05 -5.75 -16.69
C ALA A 258 0.75 -5.34 -15.38
N TYR A 259 2.06 -5.40 -15.40
CA TYR A 259 2.95 -5.09 -14.29
C TYR A 259 3.97 -4.04 -14.73
N SER A 260 4.37 -3.16 -13.81
CA SER A 260 5.39 -2.14 -14.08
C SER A 260 6.66 -2.49 -13.30
N ALA A 261 7.64 -3.04 -14.02
CA ALA A 261 8.99 -3.29 -13.51
C ALA A 261 9.97 -3.17 -14.67
N GLY A 262 10.84 -2.17 -14.65
CA GLY A 262 11.73 -1.89 -15.78
C GLY A 262 11.00 -1.66 -17.11
N GLY A 263 9.76 -1.14 -17.05
CA GLY A 263 8.82 -1.01 -18.14
C GLY A 263 7.54 -1.81 -17.94
N LEU A 264 6.61 -1.74 -18.89
CA LEU A 264 5.35 -2.48 -18.87
C LEU A 264 5.58 -3.94 -19.27
N ARG A 265 5.09 -4.88 -18.47
CA ARG A 265 5.21 -6.34 -18.65
C ARG A 265 3.85 -7.01 -18.50
N ASN A 266 3.65 -8.09 -19.25
CA ASN A 266 2.44 -8.91 -19.16
C ASN A 266 2.72 -10.26 -18.50
N ASP A 267 3.97 -10.58 -18.21
CA ASP A 267 4.42 -11.82 -17.62
C ASP A 267 5.15 -11.58 -16.28
N LEU A 268 4.74 -12.31 -15.24
CA LEU A 268 5.36 -12.25 -13.92
C LEU A 268 6.78 -12.83 -13.91
N GLY A 269 7.04 -13.86 -14.72
CA GLY A 269 8.38 -14.44 -14.85
C GLY A 269 9.39 -13.42 -15.37
N ALA A 270 8.98 -12.57 -16.32
CA ALA A 270 9.80 -11.49 -16.82
C ALA A 270 9.98 -10.35 -15.80
N VAL A 271 9.04 -10.17 -14.86
CA VAL A 271 9.17 -9.19 -13.77
C VAL A 271 10.24 -9.59 -12.78
N LEU A 272 10.39 -10.88 -12.49
CA LEU A 272 11.33 -11.38 -11.50
C LEU A 272 12.78 -10.96 -11.80
N SER A 273 13.20 -10.94 -13.07
CA SER A 273 14.58 -10.55 -13.45
C SER A 273 14.93 -9.08 -13.12
N PHE A 274 13.93 -8.26 -12.77
CA PHE A 274 14.14 -6.88 -12.31
C PHE A 274 14.12 -6.74 -10.78
N MET A 275 13.90 -7.85 -10.06
CA MET A 275 13.84 -7.83 -8.60
C MET A 275 15.18 -8.32 -8.01
N PRO A 276 15.69 -7.68 -6.96
CA PRO A 276 16.81 -8.23 -6.19
C PRO A 276 16.49 -9.67 -5.74
N GLY A 277 17.39 -10.62 -5.99
CA GLY A 277 17.16 -12.03 -5.70
C GLY A 277 16.18 -12.76 -6.64
N GLY A 278 15.72 -12.08 -7.69
CA GLY A 278 14.83 -12.66 -8.71
C GLY A 278 15.52 -13.46 -9.80
N ASP A 279 16.85 -13.43 -9.85
CA ASP A 279 17.66 -14.28 -10.72
C ASP A 279 17.65 -15.73 -10.20
N ILE A 280 16.68 -16.50 -10.69
CA ILE A 280 16.47 -17.90 -10.32
C ILE A 280 16.89 -18.76 -11.49
N GLU A 281 18.00 -19.49 -11.33
CA GLU A 281 18.53 -20.38 -12.37
C GLU A 281 17.62 -21.59 -12.57
N SER A 282 17.09 -22.16 -11.50
CA SER A 282 16.18 -23.30 -11.56
C SER A 282 14.84 -22.92 -12.17
N ALA A 283 14.51 -23.52 -13.31
CA ALA A 283 13.22 -23.35 -13.95
C ALA A 283 12.05 -23.79 -13.04
N ALA A 284 12.23 -24.87 -12.28
CA ALA A 284 11.24 -25.37 -11.34
C ALA A 284 10.96 -24.38 -10.20
N GLU A 285 12.02 -23.80 -9.60
CA GLU A 285 11.85 -22.77 -8.58
C GLU A 285 11.17 -21.50 -9.12
N ARG A 286 11.53 -21.09 -10.34
CA ARG A 286 10.89 -19.95 -11.00
C ARG A 286 9.40 -20.19 -11.23
N ILE A 287 9.01 -21.38 -11.71
CA ILE A 287 7.63 -21.76 -11.90
C ILE A 287 6.89 -21.75 -10.56
N ALA A 288 7.43 -22.34 -9.52
CA ALA A 288 6.84 -22.37 -8.20
C ALA A 288 6.64 -20.95 -7.63
N LEU A 289 7.64 -20.08 -7.73
CA LEU A 289 7.50 -18.68 -7.29
C LEU A 289 6.42 -17.93 -8.07
N VAL A 290 6.37 -18.09 -9.40
CA VAL A 290 5.34 -17.47 -10.23
C VAL A 290 3.95 -18.00 -9.87
N SER A 291 3.83 -19.31 -9.59
CA SER A 291 2.58 -19.93 -9.14
C SER A 291 2.10 -19.31 -7.82
N PHE A 292 3.00 -19.12 -6.86
CA PHE A 292 2.68 -18.38 -5.62
C PHE A 292 2.25 -16.94 -5.90
N LEU A 293 2.99 -16.19 -6.71
CA LEU A 293 2.65 -14.80 -7.02
C LEU A 293 1.29 -14.66 -7.71
N LYS A 294 0.87 -15.68 -8.49
CA LYS A 294 -0.43 -15.68 -9.18
C LYS A 294 -1.64 -15.88 -8.27
N ILE A 295 -1.47 -16.35 -7.06
CA ILE A 295 -2.58 -16.49 -6.11
C ILE A 295 -2.73 -15.28 -5.18
N LEU A 296 -1.79 -14.35 -5.25
CA LEU A 296 -1.87 -13.08 -4.55
C LEU A 296 -2.83 -12.12 -5.30
#